data_fe00594827bdc73ced3984a1ed5f1ca1
#
_entry.id   fe00594827bdc73ced3984a1ed5f1ca1
#
_cell.length_a   1.000
_cell.length_b   1.000
_cell.length_c   1.000
_cell.angle_alpha   90.00
_cell.angle_beta   90.00
_cell.angle_gamma   90.00
#
_symmetry.space_group_name_H-M   'P 1'
#
loop_
_entity.id
_entity.type
_entity.pdbx_description
1 polymer ?
#
loop_
_entity_poly.entity_id
_entity_poly.type
_entity_poly.pdbx_seq_one_letter_code
_entity_poly.pdbx_strand_id
1 'polypeptide(L)'
;MIKSGLRMTALMLLGTLVVVPTLNRAVAGGDPPSSPPPDTGSQKGKKQKQSLLDDPTSTAGYRTAYVSIYEHNDYAQAIDRLKALGRDDNASVATLIGYSYRKLGDYRLAQVWYERALKADPDHVKTWQYYGLWQIEQGNRDQAQYHLSRIAQLAGAGSEEYRSLAAALEQTPGTGLVY
;
A
#
# COMPACT_ATOMS: atom_id res chain seq x y z
N MET A 1 36.82 34.92 -64.84
CA MET A 1 37.80 35.02 -63.73
C MET A 1 37.10 35.71 -62.60
N ILE A 2 36.49 34.99 -61.68
CA ILE A 2 35.85 35.54 -60.47
C ILE A 2 36.18 34.57 -59.35
N LYS A 3 36.95 35.06 -58.38
CA LYS A 3 37.33 34.36 -57.17
C LYS A 3 36.26 34.54 -56.14
N SER A 4 35.59 33.48 -55.74
CA SER A 4 34.64 33.47 -54.60
C SER A 4 35.37 33.12 -53.32
N GLY A 5 35.39 34.06 -52.40
CA GLY A 5 35.92 33.85 -51.04
C GLY A 5 34.88 33.15 -50.15
N LEU A 6 35.27 32.02 -49.58
CA LEU A 6 34.54 31.27 -48.59
C LEU A 6 34.65 31.90 -47.24
N ARG A 7 33.58 32.56 -46.75
CA ARG A 7 33.50 33.06 -45.36
C ARG A 7 32.96 31.95 -44.47
N MET A 8 33.84 31.43 -43.66
CA MET A 8 33.54 30.48 -42.59
C MET A 8 32.99 31.21 -41.39
N THR A 9 31.69 31.17 -41.19
CA THR A 9 31.07 31.68 -39.95
C THR A 9 31.05 30.54 -38.95
N ALA A 10 31.86 30.66 -37.91
CA ALA A 10 31.82 29.78 -36.75
C ALA A 10 30.57 30.07 -35.94
N LEU A 11 29.62 29.13 -35.87
CA LEU A 11 28.46 29.17 -35.04
C LEU A 11 28.84 28.63 -33.65
N MET A 12 29.06 29.49 -32.69
CA MET A 12 29.18 29.10 -31.28
C MET A 12 27.83 28.65 -30.75
N LEU A 13 27.67 27.34 -30.56
CA LEU A 13 26.57 26.77 -29.80
C LEU A 13 26.85 26.99 -28.32
N LEU A 14 26.22 28.01 -27.72
CA LEU A 14 26.10 28.13 -26.28
C LEU A 14 25.16 27.01 -25.81
N GLY A 15 25.73 25.97 -25.24
CA GLY A 15 24.98 24.93 -24.53
C GLY A 15 24.44 25.53 -23.23
N THR A 16 23.16 25.87 -23.21
CA THR A 16 22.47 26.16 -21.95
C THR A 16 22.28 24.84 -21.22
N LEU A 17 23.08 24.65 -20.17
CA LEU A 17 22.90 23.59 -19.21
C LEU A 17 21.58 23.82 -18.48
N VAL A 18 20.51 23.16 -18.93
CA VAL A 18 19.25 23.14 -18.18
C VAL A 18 19.47 22.22 -16.98
N VAL A 19 19.78 22.82 -15.85
CA VAL A 19 19.70 22.16 -14.55
C VAL A 19 18.21 21.93 -14.28
N VAL A 20 17.74 20.73 -14.56
CA VAL A 20 16.42 20.27 -14.12
C VAL A 20 16.52 20.07 -12.60
N PRO A 21 15.83 20.85 -11.77
CA PRO A 21 15.75 20.52 -10.36
C PRO A 21 15.02 19.17 -10.28
N THR A 22 15.71 18.14 -9.83
CA THR A 22 15.06 16.91 -9.38
C THR A 22 14.23 17.30 -8.16
N LEU A 23 12.94 17.58 -8.41
CA LEU A 23 11.97 17.60 -7.34
C LEU A 23 12.01 16.20 -6.72
N ASN A 24 12.65 16.09 -5.56
CA ASN A 24 12.44 14.99 -4.64
C ASN A 24 10.95 15.03 -4.28
N ARG A 25 10.17 14.29 -5.06
CA ARG A 25 8.75 14.09 -4.79
C ARG A 25 8.70 13.29 -3.50
N ALA A 26 8.35 13.96 -2.41
CA ALA A 26 8.02 13.29 -1.18
C ALA A 26 6.95 12.26 -1.52
N VAL A 27 7.30 11.00 -1.41
CA VAL A 27 6.36 9.89 -1.42
C VAL A 27 5.47 10.10 -0.21
N ALA A 28 4.26 10.57 -0.42
CA ALA A 28 3.22 10.55 0.60
C ALA A 28 2.66 9.11 0.68
N GLY A 29 3.54 8.17 0.93
CA GLY A 29 3.19 6.89 1.46
C GLY A 29 3.24 7.05 2.96
N GLY A 30 2.16 6.75 3.66
CA GLY A 30 2.23 6.69 5.12
C GLY A 30 3.42 5.82 5.50
N ASP A 31 4.27 6.31 6.39
CA ASP A 31 5.42 5.55 6.87
C ASP A 31 4.97 4.15 7.23
N PRO A 32 5.74 3.11 6.85
CA PRO A 32 5.42 1.76 7.28
C PRO A 32 5.35 1.76 8.81
N PRO A 33 4.35 1.15 9.41
CA PRO A 33 4.26 1.11 10.87
C PRO A 33 5.55 0.53 11.42
N SER A 34 6.13 1.18 12.42
CA SER A 34 7.43 0.86 13.00
C SER A 34 7.48 -0.54 13.67
N SER A 35 6.34 -1.21 13.75
CA SER A 35 6.19 -2.57 14.25
C SER A 35 5.01 -3.27 13.58
N PRO A 36 4.99 -4.61 13.50
CA PRO A 36 3.81 -5.35 13.05
C PRO A 36 2.59 -4.87 13.83
N PRO A 37 1.47 -4.55 13.15
CA PRO A 37 0.26 -4.18 13.86
C PRO A 37 -0.11 -5.31 14.82
N PRO A 38 -0.49 -5.01 16.08
CA PRO A 38 -1.03 -6.03 16.96
C PRO A 38 -2.26 -6.67 16.29
N ASP A 39 -2.46 -7.96 16.52
CA ASP A 39 -3.69 -8.64 16.14
C ASP A 39 -4.82 -8.07 17.01
N THR A 40 -5.39 -6.93 16.58
CA THR A 40 -6.53 -6.31 17.25
C THR A 40 -7.80 -7.05 16.92
N GLY A 41 -7.85 -8.33 17.29
CA GLY A 41 -9.08 -9.11 17.26
C GLY A 41 -10.11 -8.47 18.16
N SER A 42 -11.18 -7.97 17.56
CA SER A 42 -12.29 -7.34 18.25
C SER A 42 -12.89 -8.31 19.26
N GLN A 43 -12.70 -8.07 20.54
CA GLN A 43 -13.27 -8.87 21.64
C GLN A 43 -14.78 -8.63 21.71
N LYS A 44 -15.56 -9.32 20.88
CA LYS A 44 -16.98 -9.59 21.16
C LYS A 44 -17.40 -10.94 20.58
N GLY A 45 -17.46 -11.92 21.46
CA GLY A 45 -18.35 -13.05 21.44
C GLY A 45 -18.49 -13.84 20.12
N LYS A 46 -17.42 -14.47 19.63
CA LYS A 46 -17.46 -15.61 18.71
C LYS A 46 -16.32 -16.55 19.07
N LYS A 47 -16.51 -17.87 18.91
CA LYS A 47 -15.51 -18.94 19.13
C LYS A 47 -14.11 -18.40 18.91
N GLN A 48 -13.28 -18.45 19.95
CA GLN A 48 -11.90 -17.96 19.94
C GLN A 48 -11.19 -18.50 18.70
N LYS A 49 -11.16 -17.72 17.62
CA LYS A 49 -10.16 -17.90 16.60
C LYS A 49 -8.87 -17.57 17.31
N GLN A 50 -8.00 -18.56 17.44
CA GLN A 50 -6.74 -18.43 18.12
C GLN A 50 -5.99 -17.23 17.56
N SER A 51 -5.66 -16.25 18.42
CA SER A 51 -4.91 -15.07 18.04
C SER A 51 -3.58 -15.47 17.40
N LEU A 52 -3.09 -14.67 16.46
CA LEU A 52 -1.72 -14.84 15.95
C LEU A 52 -0.68 -14.78 17.07
N LEU A 53 -0.98 -14.02 18.13
CA LEU A 53 -0.09 -13.82 19.27
C LEU A 53 -0.04 -15.04 20.22
N ASP A 54 -1.01 -15.96 20.14
CA ASP A 54 -1.07 -17.16 20.99
C ASP A 54 -0.07 -18.25 20.53
N ASP A 55 0.44 -18.16 19.28
CA ASP A 55 1.44 -19.07 18.75
C ASP A 55 2.73 -18.32 18.39
N PRO A 56 3.81 -18.52 19.16
CA PRO A 56 5.08 -17.85 18.92
C PRO A 56 5.65 -18.08 17.52
N THR A 57 5.41 -19.26 16.93
CA THR A 57 5.91 -19.59 15.58
C THR A 57 5.16 -18.78 14.52
N SER A 58 3.85 -18.71 14.63
CA SER A 58 3.02 -17.86 13.74
C SER A 58 3.36 -16.39 13.88
N THR A 59 3.57 -15.91 15.11
CA THR A 59 3.99 -14.53 15.38
C THR A 59 5.36 -14.21 14.75
N ALA A 60 6.36 -15.10 14.91
CA ALA A 60 7.68 -14.92 14.31
C ALA A 60 7.61 -14.93 12.79
N GLY A 61 6.86 -15.87 12.20
CA GLY A 61 6.69 -15.96 10.75
C GLY A 61 5.95 -14.73 10.17
N TYR A 62 4.92 -14.25 10.84
CA TYR A 62 4.22 -13.01 10.47
C TYR A 62 5.16 -11.80 10.48
N ARG A 63 5.97 -11.65 11.55
CA ARG A 63 6.94 -10.57 11.66
C ARG A 63 8.00 -10.63 10.55
N THR A 64 8.48 -11.82 10.21
CA THR A 64 9.44 -12.00 9.11
C THR A 64 8.84 -11.61 7.77
N ALA A 65 7.58 -11.98 7.51
CA ALA A 65 6.87 -11.55 6.30
C ALA A 65 6.66 -10.03 6.27
N TYR A 66 6.36 -9.43 7.41
CA TYR A 66 6.23 -7.98 7.56
C TYR A 66 7.53 -7.26 7.17
N VAL A 67 8.69 -7.73 7.65
CA VAL A 67 10.01 -7.20 7.27
C VAL A 67 10.25 -7.37 5.77
N SER A 68 9.90 -8.53 5.17
CA SER A 68 10.00 -8.74 3.72
C SER A 68 9.22 -7.68 2.94
N ILE A 69 8.04 -7.30 3.42
CA ILE A 69 7.18 -6.29 2.77
C ILE A 69 7.78 -4.88 2.90
N TYR A 70 8.04 -4.43 4.12
CA TYR A 70 8.27 -3.00 4.39
C TYR A 70 9.74 -2.59 4.37
N GLU A 71 10.66 -3.52 4.62
CA GLU A 71 12.09 -3.22 4.59
C GLU A 71 12.74 -3.62 3.27
N HIS A 72 12.25 -4.73 2.65
CA HIS A 72 12.89 -5.30 1.47
C HIS A 72 12.06 -5.16 0.20
N ASN A 73 10.78 -4.77 0.28
CA ASN A 73 9.82 -4.76 -0.84
C ASN A 73 9.72 -6.13 -1.56
N ASP A 74 10.04 -7.22 -0.84
CA ASP A 74 9.96 -8.58 -1.37
C ASP A 74 8.56 -9.16 -1.14
N TYR A 75 7.63 -8.69 -1.94
CA TYR A 75 6.21 -9.04 -1.84
C TYR A 75 5.95 -10.51 -2.18
N ALA A 76 6.73 -11.08 -3.11
CA ALA A 76 6.58 -12.50 -3.48
C ALA A 76 6.97 -13.40 -2.30
N GLN A 77 8.12 -13.17 -1.71
CA GLN A 77 8.58 -13.93 -0.53
C GLN A 77 7.62 -13.73 0.66
N ALA A 78 7.10 -12.52 0.85
CA ALA A 78 6.13 -12.24 1.90
C ALA A 78 4.85 -13.07 1.74
N ILE A 79 4.32 -13.19 0.52
CA ILE A 79 3.15 -14.03 0.22
C ILE A 79 3.43 -15.49 0.59
N ASP A 80 4.57 -16.03 0.18
CA ASP A 80 4.94 -17.42 0.48
C ASP A 80 5.04 -17.66 1.99
N ARG A 81 5.71 -16.76 2.71
CA ARG A 81 5.84 -16.82 4.17
C ARG A 81 4.50 -16.76 4.89
N LEU A 82 3.63 -15.82 4.49
CA LEU A 82 2.30 -15.65 5.09
C LEU A 82 1.41 -16.87 4.83
N LYS A 83 1.44 -17.42 3.62
CA LYS A 83 0.69 -18.65 3.29
C LYS A 83 1.21 -19.86 4.05
N ALA A 84 2.51 -19.96 4.25
CA ALA A 84 3.13 -21.04 5.03
C ALA A 84 2.68 -21.07 6.51
N LEU A 85 2.14 -19.95 7.03
CA LEU A 85 1.56 -19.92 8.37
C LEU A 85 0.27 -20.76 8.49
N GLY A 86 -0.41 -21.06 7.37
CA GLY A 86 -1.69 -21.76 7.38
C GLY A 86 -2.81 -21.00 8.11
N ARG A 87 -2.69 -19.67 8.20
CA ARG A 87 -3.60 -18.78 8.95
C ARG A 87 -4.36 -17.84 8.02
N ASP A 88 -4.84 -18.38 6.92
CA ASP A 88 -5.60 -17.64 5.90
C ASP A 88 -6.93 -17.07 6.41
N ASP A 89 -7.38 -17.55 7.54
CA ASP A 89 -8.58 -17.10 8.24
C ASP A 89 -8.29 -15.99 9.28
N ASN A 90 -7.04 -15.56 9.40
CA ASN A 90 -6.66 -14.40 10.19
C ASN A 90 -6.66 -13.15 9.31
N ALA A 91 -7.39 -12.09 9.75
CA ALA A 91 -7.58 -10.87 8.96
C ALA A 91 -6.25 -10.15 8.69
N SER A 92 -5.34 -10.10 9.66
CA SER A 92 -4.04 -9.43 9.49
C SER A 92 -3.18 -10.15 8.46
N VAL A 93 -3.14 -11.51 8.50
CA VAL A 93 -2.41 -12.32 7.51
C VAL A 93 -2.99 -12.11 6.11
N ALA A 94 -4.32 -12.26 5.97
CA ALA A 94 -4.99 -12.08 4.68
C ALA A 94 -4.81 -10.65 4.13
N THR A 95 -4.83 -9.63 4.99
CA THR A 95 -4.59 -8.24 4.59
C THR A 95 -3.19 -8.05 4.00
N LEU A 96 -2.14 -8.58 4.64
CA LEU A 96 -0.77 -8.46 4.13
C LEU A 96 -0.57 -9.24 2.83
N ILE A 97 -1.23 -10.39 2.66
CA ILE A 97 -1.20 -11.11 1.38
C ILE A 97 -1.88 -10.27 0.29
N GLY A 98 -3.05 -9.69 0.57
CA GLY A 98 -3.74 -8.80 -0.36
C GLY A 98 -2.91 -7.57 -0.74
N TYR A 99 -2.27 -6.94 0.25
CA TYR A 99 -1.34 -5.83 0.02
C TYR A 99 -0.18 -6.24 -0.88
N SER A 100 0.42 -7.40 -0.62
CA SER A 100 1.56 -7.89 -1.41
C SER A 100 1.17 -8.16 -2.87
N TYR A 101 0.02 -8.78 -3.12
CA TYR A 101 -0.52 -8.95 -4.48
C TYR A 101 -0.79 -7.61 -5.16
N ARG A 102 -1.36 -6.64 -4.44
CA ARG A 102 -1.56 -5.28 -4.96
C ARG A 102 -0.24 -4.65 -5.40
N LYS A 103 0.81 -4.76 -4.60
CA LYS A 103 2.15 -4.23 -4.91
C LYS A 103 2.82 -4.93 -6.09
N LEU A 104 2.50 -6.21 -6.33
CA LEU A 104 2.91 -6.97 -7.51
C LEU A 104 2.05 -6.68 -8.76
N GLY A 105 0.98 -5.87 -8.63
CA GLY A 105 0.07 -5.56 -9.73
C GLY A 105 -1.01 -6.63 -9.99
N ASP A 106 -1.07 -7.71 -9.20
CA ASP A 106 -2.17 -8.68 -9.29
C ASP A 106 -3.39 -8.17 -8.49
N TYR A 107 -4.06 -7.21 -9.07
CA TYR A 107 -5.21 -6.54 -8.45
C TYR A 107 -6.39 -7.48 -8.20
N ARG A 108 -6.54 -8.51 -9.04
CA ARG A 108 -7.60 -9.52 -8.87
C ARG A 108 -7.37 -10.37 -7.61
N LEU A 109 -6.18 -10.87 -7.40
CA LEU A 109 -5.85 -11.60 -6.19
C LEU A 109 -5.82 -10.69 -4.97
N ALA A 110 -5.39 -9.45 -5.08
CA ALA A 110 -5.46 -8.49 -3.99
C ALA A 110 -6.88 -8.33 -3.47
N GLN A 111 -7.86 -8.15 -4.37
CA GLN A 111 -9.27 -8.07 -4.02
C GLN A 111 -9.75 -9.31 -3.25
N VAL A 112 -9.50 -10.50 -3.79
CA VAL A 112 -9.90 -11.77 -3.17
C VAL A 112 -9.37 -11.88 -1.72
N TRP A 113 -8.13 -11.45 -1.49
CA TRP A 113 -7.53 -11.53 -0.16
C TRP A 113 -8.06 -10.46 0.79
N TYR A 114 -8.35 -9.23 0.33
CA TYR A 114 -9.01 -8.22 1.15
C TYR A 114 -10.43 -8.63 1.55
N GLU A 115 -11.20 -9.20 0.61
CA GLU A 115 -12.53 -9.72 0.90
C GLU A 115 -12.47 -10.88 1.91
N ARG A 116 -11.49 -11.78 1.78
CA ARG A 116 -11.23 -12.85 2.75
C ARG A 116 -10.92 -12.26 4.14
N ALA A 117 -10.09 -11.22 4.23
CA ALA A 117 -9.76 -10.55 5.47
C ALA A 117 -11.01 -9.97 6.15
N LEU A 118 -11.86 -9.25 5.41
CA LEU A 118 -13.11 -8.70 5.94
C LEU A 118 -14.14 -9.77 6.28
N LYS A 119 -14.13 -10.92 5.59
CA LYS A 119 -14.95 -12.09 5.98
C LYS A 119 -14.47 -12.70 7.29
N ALA A 120 -13.16 -12.71 7.52
CA ALA A 120 -12.57 -13.23 8.75
C ALA A 120 -12.85 -12.30 9.94
N ASP A 121 -12.66 -10.99 9.75
CA ASP A 121 -12.96 -9.95 10.73
C ASP A 121 -13.51 -8.69 10.03
N PRO A 122 -14.83 -8.49 10.06
CA PRO A 122 -15.48 -7.32 9.47
C PRO A 122 -15.11 -5.99 10.14
N ASP A 123 -14.55 -6.03 11.34
CA ASP A 123 -14.16 -4.86 12.11
C ASP A 123 -12.65 -4.56 12.02
N HIS A 124 -11.91 -5.30 11.18
CA HIS A 124 -10.47 -5.12 11.01
C HIS A 124 -10.15 -3.82 10.25
N VAL A 125 -9.88 -2.76 10.98
CA VAL A 125 -9.73 -1.39 10.46
C VAL A 125 -8.64 -1.28 9.40
N LYS A 126 -7.51 -1.97 9.60
CA LYS A 126 -6.39 -1.96 8.65
C LYS A 126 -6.77 -2.54 7.28
N THR A 127 -7.64 -3.56 7.25
CA THR A 127 -8.15 -4.09 5.96
C THR A 127 -9.01 -3.05 5.24
N TRP A 128 -9.90 -2.36 5.97
CA TRP A 128 -10.72 -1.29 5.38
C TRP A 128 -9.84 -0.20 4.75
N GLN A 129 -8.76 0.20 5.42
CA GLN A 129 -7.80 1.17 4.89
C GLN A 129 -7.13 0.65 3.60
N TYR A 130 -6.51 -0.52 3.64
CA TYR A 130 -5.73 -1.03 2.49
C TYR A 130 -6.62 -1.36 1.29
N TYR A 131 -7.81 -1.89 1.54
CA TYR A 131 -8.78 -2.14 0.49
C TYR A 131 -9.35 -0.83 -0.06
N GLY A 132 -9.58 0.17 0.78
CA GLY A 132 -9.97 1.51 0.32
C GLY A 132 -8.93 2.17 -0.59
N LEU A 133 -7.65 2.09 -0.25
CA LEU A 133 -6.55 2.55 -1.09
C LEU A 133 -6.51 1.81 -2.43
N TRP A 134 -6.72 0.49 -2.42
CA TRP A 134 -6.85 -0.30 -3.65
C TRP A 134 -8.05 0.14 -4.50
N GLN A 135 -9.20 0.44 -3.88
CA GLN A 135 -10.36 0.98 -4.60
C GLN A 135 -10.07 2.29 -5.32
N ILE A 136 -9.29 3.19 -4.69
CA ILE A 136 -8.85 4.44 -5.33
C ILE A 136 -7.99 4.15 -6.57
N GLU A 137 -7.06 3.22 -6.48
CA GLU A 137 -6.20 2.82 -7.61
C GLU A 137 -7.00 2.23 -8.78
N GLN A 138 -8.12 1.55 -8.48
CA GLN A 138 -9.04 1.03 -9.50
C GLN A 138 -10.03 2.08 -10.02
N GLY A 139 -9.96 3.33 -9.54
CA GLY A 139 -10.88 4.41 -9.89
C GLY A 139 -12.22 4.37 -9.16
N ASN A 140 -12.42 3.44 -8.24
CA ASN A 140 -13.68 3.22 -7.51
C ASN A 140 -13.78 4.13 -6.27
N ARG A 141 -13.79 5.44 -6.47
CA ARG A 141 -13.75 6.42 -5.38
C ARG A 141 -14.95 6.34 -4.44
N ASP A 142 -16.13 6.01 -4.95
CA ASP A 142 -17.33 5.85 -4.12
C ASP A 142 -17.18 4.68 -3.14
N GLN A 143 -16.59 3.57 -3.59
CA GLN A 143 -16.27 2.45 -2.72
C GLN A 143 -15.20 2.82 -1.67
N ALA A 144 -14.19 3.58 -2.07
CA ALA A 144 -13.18 4.07 -1.13
C ALA A 144 -13.81 5.00 -0.07
N GLN A 145 -14.77 5.85 -0.45
CA GLN A 145 -15.51 6.70 0.48
C GLN A 145 -16.37 5.87 1.45
N TYR A 146 -16.98 4.78 0.99
CA TYR A 146 -17.66 3.83 1.87
C TYR A 146 -16.69 3.22 2.88
N HIS A 147 -15.51 2.79 2.43
CA HIS A 147 -14.46 2.26 3.32
C HIS A 147 -14.03 3.30 4.38
N LEU A 148 -13.85 4.56 3.97
CA LEU A 148 -13.53 5.65 4.89
C LEU A 148 -14.60 5.81 5.97
N SER A 149 -15.88 5.75 5.58
CA SER A 149 -17.00 5.82 6.51
C SER A 149 -17.01 4.64 7.49
N ARG A 150 -16.64 3.43 7.05
CA ARG A 150 -16.50 2.26 7.92
C ARG A 150 -15.38 2.45 8.93
N ILE A 151 -14.22 2.97 8.51
CA ILE A 151 -13.12 3.29 9.43
C ILE A 151 -13.56 4.31 10.48
N ALA A 152 -14.27 5.37 10.08
CA ALA A 152 -14.79 6.36 11.01
C ALA A 152 -15.69 5.75 12.08
N GLN A 153 -16.55 4.80 11.71
CA GLN A 153 -17.44 4.09 12.63
C GLN A 153 -16.70 3.17 13.61
N LEU A 154 -15.63 2.52 13.15
CA LEU A 154 -14.88 1.50 13.90
C LEU A 154 -13.81 2.11 14.81
N ALA A 155 -13.08 3.10 14.32
CA ALA A 155 -11.89 3.65 14.97
C ALA A 155 -11.94 5.17 15.17
N GLY A 156 -12.93 5.83 14.57
CA GLY A 156 -13.05 7.29 14.61
C GLY A 156 -12.24 8.00 13.53
N ALA A 157 -12.65 9.24 13.23
CA ALA A 157 -12.00 10.07 12.21
C ALA A 157 -10.58 10.54 12.61
N GLY A 158 -10.20 10.38 13.86
CA GLY A 158 -8.86 10.68 14.37
C GLY A 158 -7.85 9.54 14.19
N SER A 159 -8.27 8.36 13.72
CA SER A 159 -7.37 7.22 13.54
C SER A 159 -6.38 7.46 12.39
N GLU A 160 -5.25 6.78 12.43
CA GLU A 160 -4.24 6.83 11.37
C GLU A 160 -4.80 6.31 10.04
N GLU A 161 -5.55 5.22 10.10
CA GLU A 161 -6.19 4.59 8.94
C GLU A 161 -7.18 5.52 8.26
N TYR A 162 -7.97 6.26 9.03
CA TYR A 162 -8.89 7.26 8.50
C TYR A 162 -8.13 8.37 7.79
N ARG A 163 -7.15 8.98 8.47
CA ARG A 163 -6.37 10.09 7.89
C ARG A 163 -5.64 9.67 6.62
N SER A 164 -5.06 8.48 6.61
CA SER A 164 -4.36 7.94 5.44
C SER A 164 -5.30 7.78 4.23
N LEU A 165 -6.47 7.17 4.42
CA LEU A 165 -7.42 6.97 3.32
C LEU A 165 -8.08 8.29 2.89
N ALA A 166 -8.38 9.19 3.83
CA ALA A 166 -8.93 10.51 3.53
C ALA A 166 -7.96 11.34 2.68
N ALA A 167 -6.69 11.39 3.08
CA ALA A 167 -5.66 12.09 2.31
C ALA A 167 -5.51 11.53 0.88
N ALA A 168 -5.62 10.21 0.70
CA ALA A 168 -5.61 9.58 -0.62
C ALA A 168 -6.85 9.97 -1.45
N LEU A 169 -8.00 10.11 -0.84
CA LEU A 169 -9.23 10.55 -1.49
C LEU A 169 -9.19 12.04 -1.90
N GLU A 170 -8.41 12.88 -1.24
CA GLU A 170 -8.25 14.30 -1.61
C GLU A 170 -7.39 14.48 -2.88
N GLN A 171 -6.57 13.49 -3.25
CA GLN A 171 -5.72 13.59 -4.42
C GLN A 171 -6.53 13.47 -5.71
N THR A 172 -6.16 14.28 -6.71
CA THR A 172 -6.83 14.27 -8.01
C THR A 172 -6.60 12.93 -8.73
N PRO A 173 -7.61 12.32 -9.36
CA PRO A 173 -7.44 11.15 -10.19
C PRO A 173 -6.38 11.36 -11.27
N GLY A 174 -5.46 10.41 -11.44
CA GLY A 174 -4.41 10.48 -12.47
C GLY A 174 -3.06 11.03 -12.01
N THR A 175 -2.91 11.49 -10.76
CA THR A 175 -1.61 11.93 -10.23
C THR A 175 -0.68 10.79 -9.77
N GLY A 176 -0.85 9.59 -10.30
CA GLY A 176 0.04 8.44 -10.08
C GLY A 176 0.20 8.11 -8.59
N LEU A 177 -0.85 7.55 -8.00
CA LEU A 177 -0.79 7.08 -6.61
C LEU A 177 0.12 5.86 -6.52
N VAL A 178 1.35 6.06 -6.08
CA VAL A 178 2.24 4.98 -5.63
C VAL A 178 2.21 5.00 -4.11
N TYR A 179 1.48 4.06 -3.52
CA TYR A 179 1.42 3.85 -2.07
C TYR A 179 2.20 2.63 -1.64
#